data_a411d196903ca4da247b1f7cf12432c3
#
_entry.id   a411d196903ca4da247b1f7cf12432c3
#
_cell.length_a   1.000
_cell.length_b   1.000
_cell.length_c   1.000
_cell.angle_alpha   90.00
_cell.angle_beta   90.00
_cell.angle_gamma   90.00
#
_symmetry.space_group_name_H-M   'P 1'
#
loop_
_entity.id
_entity.type
_entity.pdbx_description
1 polymer ?
#
loop_
_entity_poly.entity_id
_entity_poly.type
_entity_poly.pdbx_seq_one_letter_code
_entity_poly.pdbx_strand_id
1 'polypeptide(L)'
;MAEINLPVDKTKWYMTPQTVNAYYNPLSNEICFPAGILQAPFYDINQSHAKNLGGIGAVIGHEVSHGFDDEGSKFDKDGNLNDWWTEEDYKQYNLRTQKLVEQYSQYEVDGSKLNGKLTLGENIGDLGGLNAALDICLEQCPNEVKEFFENYAFVWRRISTPENMNTRLMIDPHSPEIFRCNGVLVNIDLYHEVYETKPGDLMYKVKEERIKIW
;
A
#
# COMPACT_ATOMS: atom_id res chain seq x y z
N MET A 1 -29.42 -15.57 -1.89
CA MET A 1 -30.56 -15.32 -1.01
C MET A 1 -30.61 -16.19 0.25
N ALA A 2 -29.95 -17.35 0.28
CA ALA A 2 -29.94 -18.23 1.46
C ALA A 2 -29.17 -17.67 2.69
N GLU A 3 -28.38 -16.65 2.49
CA GLU A 3 -27.52 -16.05 3.55
C GLU A 3 -28.07 -14.75 4.14
N ILE A 4 -29.20 -14.25 3.59
CA ILE A 4 -29.86 -13.06 4.14
C ILE A 4 -30.36 -13.39 5.54
N ASN A 5 -30.04 -12.53 6.50
CA ASN A 5 -30.37 -12.66 7.93
C ASN A 5 -29.56 -13.75 8.70
N LEU A 6 -28.53 -14.34 8.09
CA LEU A 6 -27.56 -15.15 8.85
C LEU A 6 -26.42 -14.27 9.35
N PRO A 7 -25.77 -14.66 10.46
CA PRO A 7 -24.52 -14.03 10.88
C PRO A 7 -23.46 -14.09 9.76
N VAL A 8 -22.59 -13.08 9.69
CA VAL A 8 -21.47 -13.06 8.75
C VAL A 8 -20.58 -14.28 9.00
N ASP A 9 -20.36 -15.08 7.96
CA ASP A 9 -19.46 -16.23 8.03
C ASP A 9 -18.01 -15.78 7.79
N LYS A 10 -17.27 -15.58 8.88
CA LYS A 10 -15.85 -15.18 8.85
C LYS A 10 -14.89 -16.31 8.44
N THR A 11 -15.39 -17.51 8.13
CA THR A 11 -14.54 -18.61 7.63
C THR A 11 -14.44 -18.66 6.12
N LYS A 12 -15.16 -17.79 5.42
CA LYS A 12 -15.13 -17.70 3.95
C LYS A 12 -13.84 -17.08 3.46
N TRP A 13 -13.22 -17.74 2.50
CA TRP A 13 -12.08 -17.19 1.78
C TRP A 13 -12.50 -16.67 0.41
N TYR A 14 -12.00 -15.49 0.04
CA TYR A 14 -12.31 -14.85 -1.25
C TYR A 14 -11.21 -15.06 -2.29
N MET A 15 -10.10 -15.67 -1.88
CA MET A 15 -8.99 -16.06 -2.76
C MET A 15 -8.65 -17.53 -2.53
N THR A 16 -8.15 -18.19 -3.58
CA THR A 16 -7.66 -19.57 -3.48
C THR A 16 -6.27 -19.60 -2.83
N PRO A 17 -5.85 -20.72 -2.17
CA PRO A 17 -4.59 -20.77 -1.44
C PRO A 17 -3.34 -20.49 -2.28
N GLN A 18 -3.37 -20.77 -3.58
CA GLN A 18 -2.25 -20.52 -4.52
C GLN A 18 -2.17 -19.10 -5.04
N THR A 19 -3.15 -18.24 -4.73
CA THR A 19 -3.15 -16.84 -5.18
C THR A 19 -1.99 -16.08 -4.53
N VAL A 20 -1.17 -15.44 -5.34
CA VAL A 20 -0.10 -14.54 -4.89
C VAL A 20 -0.70 -13.16 -4.69
N ASN A 21 -1.41 -12.98 -3.61
CA ASN A 21 -2.07 -11.75 -3.21
C ASN A 21 -2.49 -11.83 -1.74
N ALA A 22 -3.00 -10.72 -1.20
CA ALA A 22 -3.66 -10.61 0.09
C ALA A 22 -4.94 -9.78 -0.08
N TYR A 23 -5.76 -9.67 0.95
CA TYR A 23 -6.90 -8.74 0.95
C TYR A 23 -7.30 -8.33 2.37
N TYR A 24 -7.87 -7.14 2.47
CA TYR A 24 -8.70 -6.69 3.58
C TYR A 24 -10.17 -6.78 3.19
N ASN A 25 -11.02 -7.26 4.10
CA ASN A 25 -12.47 -7.28 3.93
C ASN A 25 -13.13 -6.41 4.99
N PRO A 26 -13.67 -5.23 4.64
CA PRO A 26 -14.28 -4.32 5.61
C PRO A 26 -15.55 -4.90 6.25
N LEU A 27 -16.30 -5.78 5.56
CA LEU A 27 -17.53 -6.36 6.08
C LEU A 27 -17.32 -7.35 7.23
N SER A 28 -16.15 -7.97 7.29
CA SER A 28 -15.77 -8.89 8.37
C SER A 28 -14.66 -8.32 9.25
N ASN A 29 -14.09 -7.16 8.85
CA ASN A 29 -12.92 -6.52 9.46
C ASN A 29 -11.77 -7.52 9.64
N GLU A 30 -11.35 -8.10 8.53
CA GLU A 30 -10.31 -9.15 8.49
C GLU A 30 -9.29 -8.90 7.39
N ILE A 31 -8.06 -9.32 7.64
CA ILE A 31 -7.00 -9.43 6.62
C ILE A 31 -6.74 -10.90 6.35
N CYS A 32 -6.44 -11.23 5.09
CA CYS A 32 -6.19 -12.60 4.67
C CYS A 32 -4.96 -12.70 3.77
N PHE A 33 -4.11 -13.70 4.06
CA PHE A 33 -2.89 -13.99 3.32
C PHE A 33 -2.92 -15.44 2.83
N PRO A 34 -3.32 -15.69 1.57
CA PRO A 34 -3.20 -17.02 0.95
C PRO A 34 -1.76 -17.52 0.98
N ALA A 35 -1.58 -18.84 1.07
CA ALA A 35 -0.24 -19.44 1.13
C ALA A 35 0.66 -19.05 -0.06
N GLY A 36 0.06 -18.72 -1.21
CA GLY A 36 0.77 -18.33 -2.42
C GLY A 36 1.66 -17.09 -2.27
N ILE A 37 1.31 -16.14 -1.39
CA ILE A 37 2.13 -14.94 -1.16
C ILE A 37 3.25 -15.18 -0.12
N LEU A 38 3.13 -16.22 0.69
CA LEU A 38 4.07 -16.53 1.79
C LEU A 38 5.31 -17.26 1.26
N GLN A 39 5.92 -16.76 0.20
CA GLN A 39 7.13 -17.28 -0.43
C GLN A 39 7.94 -16.14 -1.05
N ALA A 40 9.19 -16.41 -1.41
CA ALA A 40 10.04 -15.42 -2.09
C ALA A 40 9.36 -14.87 -3.34
N PRO A 41 9.49 -13.54 -3.60
CA PRO A 41 10.32 -12.57 -2.89
C PRO A 41 9.65 -11.88 -1.70
N PHE A 42 8.39 -12.19 -1.39
CA PHE A 42 7.65 -11.53 -0.31
C PHE A 42 8.12 -12.02 1.06
N TYR A 43 8.28 -13.34 1.20
CA TYR A 43 8.75 -13.97 2.43
C TYR A 43 9.71 -15.13 2.14
N ASP A 44 10.81 -15.18 2.87
CA ASP A 44 11.71 -16.34 2.90
C ASP A 44 12.31 -16.44 4.30
N ILE A 45 12.20 -17.63 4.93
CA ILE A 45 12.76 -17.88 6.25
C ILE A 45 14.28 -17.76 6.31
N ASN A 46 14.95 -17.85 5.16
CA ASN A 46 16.42 -17.78 5.04
C ASN A 46 16.92 -16.36 4.70
N GLN A 47 16.02 -15.40 4.40
CA GLN A 47 16.46 -14.03 4.18
C GLN A 47 16.47 -13.21 5.47
N SER A 48 17.11 -12.01 5.43
CA SER A 48 17.15 -11.14 6.61
C SER A 48 15.75 -10.69 7.04
N HIS A 49 15.62 -10.35 8.33
CA HIS A 49 14.37 -9.84 8.85
C HIS A 49 13.93 -8.55 8.15
N ALA A 50 14.88 -7.66 7.85
CA ALA A 50 14.63 -6.43 7.11
C ALA A 50 14.06 -6.71 5.71
N LYS A 51 14.57 -7.71 4.99
CA LYS A 51 13.99 -8.11 3.69
C LYS A 51 12.57 -8.63 3.82
N ASN A 52 12.30 -9.46 4.83
CA ASN A 52 10.92 -9.93 5.10
C ASN A 52 9.99 -8.76 5.45
N LEU A 53 10.46 -7.77 6.20
CA LEU A 53 9.68 -6.56 6.51
C LEU A 53 9.44 -5.70 5.27
N GLY A 54 10.44 -5.51 4.39
CA GLY A 54 10.29 -4.81 3.11
C GLY A 54 9.48 -5.59 2.06
N GLY A 55 9.25 -6.87 2.29
CA GLY A 55 8.39 -7.75 1.48
C GLY A 55 7.02 -7.93 2.11
N ILE A 56 6.81 -9.08 2.76
CA ILE A 56 5.51 -9.42 3.35
C ILE A 56 5.08 -8.46 4.47
N GLY A 57 6.04 -7.87 5.21
CA GLY A 57 5.73 -6.89 6.25
C GLY A 57 5.04 -5.65 5.69
N ALA A 58 5.52 -5.12 4.57
CA ALA A 58 4.88 -4.00 3.88
C ALA A 58 3.48 -4.39 3.37
N VAL A 59 3.28 -5.63 2.90
CA VAL A 59 1.95 -6.12 2.48
C VAL A 59 1.02 -6.25 3.68
N ILE A 60 1.47 -6.77 4.81
CA ILE A 60 0.66 -6.84 6.03
C ILE A 60 0.19 -5.45 6.46
N GLY A 61 1.11 -4.49 6.49
CA GLY A 61 0.78 -3.10 6.80
C GLY A 61 -0.18 -2.48 5.79
N HIS A 62 -0.04 -2.82 4.48
CA HIS A 62 -0.95 -2.40 3.41
C HIS A 62 -2.38 -2.87 3.68
N GLU A 63 -2.59 -4.16 3.96
CA GLU A 63 -3.92 -4.69 4.25
C GLU A 63 -4.53 -4.10 5.52
N VAL A 64 -3.73 -3.87 6.56
CA VAL A 64 -4.20 -3.16 7.77
C VAL A 64 -4.61 -1.73 7.44
N SER A 65 -3.86 -1.04 6.56
CA SER A 65 -4.15 0.35 6.17
C SER A 65 -5.45 0.49 5.39
N HIS A 66 -5.90 -0.56 4.69
CA HIS A 66 -7.20 -0.56 4.01
C HIS A 66 -8.40 -0.35 4.96
N GLY A 67 -8.27 -0.69 6.25
CA GLY A 67 -9.29 -0.34 7.25
C GLY A 67 -9.47 1.16 7.48
N PHE A 68 -8.53 1.98 6.99
CA PHE A 68 -8.47 3.44 7.18
C PHE A 68 -8.33 4.20 5.85
N ASP A 69 -8.48 3.54 4.70
CA ASP A 69 -8.47 4.19 3.40
C ASP A 69 -9.82 4.88 3.10
N ASP A 70 -9.98 5.40 1.89
CA ASP A 70 -11.17 6.17 1.48
C ASP A 70 -12.45 5.33 1.39
N GLU A 71 -12.34 4.00 1.34
CA GLU A 71 -13.48 3.08 1.36
C GLU A 71 -13.62 2.36 2.70
N GLY A 72 -12.54 1.78 3.23
CA GLY A 72 -12.57 1.02 4.49
C GLY A 72 -12.90 1.88 5.70
N SER A 73 -12.49 3.15 5.71
CA SER A 73 -12.81 4.10 6.77
C SER A 73 -14.32 4.34 6.99
N LYS A 74 -15.15 3.95 6.03
CA LYS A 74 -16.61 4.05 6.12
C LYS A 74 -17.24 2.93 6.95
N PHE A 75 -16.47 1.91 7.30
CA PHE A 75 -16.94 0.75 8.07
C PHE A 75 -16.41 0.79 9.49
N ASP A 76 -17.26 0.42 10.45
CA ASP A 76 -16.84 0.26 11.84
C ASP A 76 -16.16 -1.11 12.07
N LYS A 77 -15.65 -1.32 13.28
CA LYS A 77 -14.97 -2.56 13.68
C LYS A 77 -15.83 -3.83 13.55
N ASP A 78 -17.14 -3.69 13.48
CA ASP A 78 -18.11 -4.79 13.37
C ASP A 78 -18.52 -5.05 11.91
N GLY A 79 -17.97 -4.27 10.95
CA GLY A 79 -18.23 -4.38 9.52
C GLY A 79 -19.53 -3.69 9.06
N ASN A 80 -20.09 -2.82 9.87
CA ASN A 80 -21.25 -2.03 9.50
C ASN A 80 -20.80 -0.76 8.78
N LEU A 81 -21.56 -0.36 7.76
CA LEU A 81 -21.40 0.96 7.13
C LEU A 81 -21.85 2.02 8.13
N ASN A 82 -20.92 2.53 8.89
CA ASN A 82 -21.14 3.44 10.01
C ASN A 82 -20.01 4.45 10.10
N ASP A 83 -20.36 5.74 9.98
CA ASP A 83 -19.40 6.83 10.10
C ASP A 83 -19.03 7.01 11.58
N TRP A 84 -17.80 6.64 11.92
CA TRP A 84 -17.25 6.68 13.28
C TRP A 84 -16.17 7.75 13.47
N TRP A 85 -15.77 8.40 12.39
CA TRP A 85 -14.77 9.48 12.41
C TRP A 85 -15.43 10.78 12.87
N THR A 86 -14.66 11.63 13.55
CA THR A 86 -15.08 13.00 13.82
C THR A 86 -14.97 13.88 12.56
N GLU A 87 -15.71 14.99 12.51
CA GLU A 87 -15.62 15.96 11.41
C GLU A 87 -14.18 16.48 11.25
N GLU A 88 -13.44 16.70 12.35
CA GLU A 88 -12.06 17.15 12.30
C GLU A 88 -11.12 16.07 11.78
N ASP A 89 -11.31 14.79 12.16
CA ASP A 89 -10.54 13.68 11.61
C ASP A 89 -10.72 13.60 10.09
N TYR A 90 -11.97 13.65 9.60
CA TYR A 90 -12.25 13.67 8.16
C TYR A 90 -11.62 14.86 7.45
N LYS A 91 -11.66 16.03 8.05
CA LYS A 91 -11.06 17.22 7.47
C LYS A 91 -9.54 17.05 7.32
N GLN A 92 -8.85 16.58 8.37
CA GLN A 92 -7.41 16.35 8.34
C GLN A 92 -7.04 15.22 7.38
N TYR A 93 -7.79 14.14 7.38
CA TYR A 93 -7.63 13.03 6.45
C TYR A 93 -7.74 13.50 5.00
N ASN A 94 -8.81 14.21 4.64
CA ASN A 94 -9.04 14.72 3.29
C ASN A 94 -7.94 15.68 2.84
N LEU A 95 -7.43 16.55 3.71
CA LEU A 95 -6.32 17.44 3.38
C LEU A 95 -5.02 16.68 3.04
N ARG A 96 -4.76 15.57 3.71
CA ARG A 96 -3.58 14.74 3.49
C ARG A 96 -3.74 13.85 2.26
N THR A 97 -4.87 13.19 2.13
CA THR A 97 -5.15 12.28 1.00
C THR A 97 -5.28 13.02 -0.33
N GLN A 98 -5.79 14.26 -0.33
CA GLN A 98 -5.83 15.10 -1.52
C GLN A 98 -4.43 15.35 -2.11
N LYS A 99 -3.41 15.55 -1.28
CA LYS A 99 -2.01 15.66 -1.74
C LYS A 99 -1.53 14.39 -2.42
N LEU A 100 -1.97 13.23 -1.92
CA LEU A 100 -1.63 11.93 -2.53
C LEU A 100 -2.31 11.79 -3.91
N VAL A 101 -3.59 12.17 -4.02
CA VAL A 101 -4.30 12.22 -5.31
C VAL A 101 -3.57 13.13 -6.31
N GLU A 102 -3.15 14.31 -5.88
CA GLU A 102 -2.42 15.27 -6.71
C GLU A 102 -1.06 14.71 -7.16
N GLN A 103 -0.30 14.11 -6.25
CA GLN A 103 0.98 13.46 -6.59
C GLN A 103 0.80 12.40 -7.66
N TYR A 104 -0.11 11.44 -7.44
CA TYR A 104 -0.28 10.32 -8.37
C TYR A 104 -0.90 10.75 -9.71
N SER A 105 -1.71 11.79 -9.73
CA SER A 105 -2.25 12.38 -10.97
C SER A 105 -1.19 13.06 -11.86
N GLN A 106 0.02 13.29 -11.35
CA GLN A 106 1.15 13.79 -12.16
C GLN A 106 1.89 12.66 -12.88
N TYR A 107 1.75 11.43 -12.42
CA TYR A 107 2.46 10.30 -13.02
C TYR A 107 1.84 9.92 -14.36
N GLU A 108 2.71 9.46 -15.26
CA GLU A 108 2.37 9.14 -16.64
C GLU A 108 3.08 7.86 -17.09
N VAL A 109 2.39 7.06 -17.88
CA VAL A 109 2.95 5.90 -18.58
C VAL A 109 2.55 6.00 -20.05
N ASP A 110 3.54 6.02 -20.93
CA ASP A 110 3.35 6.05 -22.39
C ASP A 110 2.37 7.16 -22.86
N GLY A 111 2.46 8.35 -22.26
CA GLY A 111 1.62 9.51 -22.59
C GLY A 111 0.23 9.51 -21.91
N SER A 112 -0.09 8.50 -21.10
CA SER A 112 -1.35 8.39 -20.36
C SER A 112 -1.13 8.69 -18.88
N LYS A 113 -1.88 9.65 -18.35
CA LYS A 113 -1.80 10.02 -16.92
C LYS A 113 -2.58 9.04 -16.05
N LEU A 114 -2.08 8.82 -14.83
CA LEU A 114 -2.79 8.07 -13.81
C LEU A 114 -4.01 8.86 -13.31
N ASN A 115 -5.05 8.11 -12.96
CA ASN A 115 -6.17 8.64 -12.19
C ASN A 115 -5.88 8.49 -10.68
N GLY A 116 -5.23 9.50 -10.08
CA GLY A 116 -4.86 9.47 -8.67
C GLY A 116 -6.05 9.34 -7.72
N LYS A 117 -7.26 9.69 -8.16
CA LYS A 117 -8.47 9.48 -7.37
C LYS A 117 -8.92 8.01 -7.39
N LEU A 118 -8.84 7.35 -8.56
CA LEU A 118 -9.16 5.93 -8.70
C LEU A 118 -8.22 5.06 -7.85
N THR A 119 -6.94 5.46 -7.79
CA THR A 119 -5.90 4.68 -7.13
C THR A 119 -5.63 5.10 -5.67
N LEU A 120 -6.46 5.98 -5.10
CA LEU A 120 -6.20 6.58 -3.79
C LEU A 120 -6.11 5.54 -2.67
N GLY A 121 -7.08 4.62 -2.55
CA GLY A 121 -7.10 3.61 -1.49
C GLY A 121 -5.85 2.75 -1.49
N GLU A 122 -5.46 2.26 -2.66
CA GLU A 122 -4.24 1.46 -2.83
C GLU A 122 -2.97 2.25 -2.50
N ASN A 123 -2.91 3.53 -2.90
CA ASN A 123 -1.76 4.38 -2.59
C ASN A 123 -1.66 4.72 -1.08
N ILE A 124 -2.79 4.83 -0.38
CA ILE A 124 -2.84 4.95 1.08
C ILE A 124 -2.32 3.67 1.72
N GLY A 125 -2.81 2.51 1.25
CA GLY A 125 -2.36 1.20 1.70
C GLY A 125 -0.84 1.03 1.58
N ASP A 126 -0.29 1.34 0.41
CA ASP A 126 1.14 1.24 0.15
C ASP A 126 1.98 2.18 1.04
N LEU A 127 1.57 3.44 1.18
CA LEU A 127 2.31 4.41 2.00
C LEU A 127 2.20 4.08 3.50
N GLY A 128 1.01 3.73 3.98
CA GLY A 128 0.77 3.34 5.36
C GLY A 128 1.50 2.05 5.71
N GLY A 129 1.37 1.04 4.83
CA GLY A 129 1.99 -0.26 5.01
C GLY A 129 3.52 -0.20 5.05
N LEU A 130 4.13 0.56 4.13
CA LEU A 130 5.59 0.72 4.15
C LEU A 130 6.08 1.45 5.39
N ASN A 131 5.40 2.53 5.83
CA ASN A 131 5.77 3.24 7.07
C ASN A 131 5.68 2.33 8.29
N ALA A 132 4.58 1.59 8.46
CA ALA A 132 4.40 0.68 9.59
C ALA A 132 5.49 -0.42 9.61
N ALA A 133 5.80 -1.02 8.45
CA ALA A 133 6.86 -2.01 8.35
C ALA A 133 8.26 -1.40 8.59
N LEU A 134 8.48 -0.15 8.18
CA LEU A 134 9.74 0.57 8.42
C LEU A 134 9.95 0.87 9.91
N ASP A 135 8.90 1.27 10.63
CA ASP A 135 8.99 1.50 12.07
C ASP A 135 9.42 0.23 12.81
N ILE A 136 8.86 -0.94 12.44
CA ILE A 136 9.28 -2.24 12.97
C ILE A 136 10.73 -2.55 12.59
N CYS A 137 11.15 -2.24 11.35
CA CYS A 137 12.53 -2.44 10.91
C CYS A 137 13.50 -1.60 11.74
N LEU A 138 13.16 -0.34 12.02
CA LEU A 138 13.97 0.54 12.85
C LEU A 138 14.09 0.06 14.31
N GLU A 139 13.04 -0.54 14.84
CA GLU A 139 13.05 -1.13 16.17
C GLU A 139 13.89 -2.42 16.25
N GLN A 140 13.77 -3.31 15.26
CA GLN A 140 14.28 -4.67 15.35
C GLN A 140 15.59 -4.91 14.58
N CYS A 141 15.82 -4.21 13.48
CA CYS A 141 16.99 -4.36 12.60
C CYS A 141 17.47 -3.02 12.00
N PRO A 142 17.76 -1.97 12.83
CA PRO A 142 18.03 -0.62 12.35
C PRO A 142 19.23 -0.50 11.38
N ASN A 143 20.16 -1.43 11.44
CA ASN A 143 21.34 -1.44 10.58
C ASN A 143 21.09 -2.04 9.19
N GLU A 144 19.90 -2.61 8.94
CA GLU A 144 19.55 -3.32 7.72
C GLU A 144 18.49 -2.56 6.87
N VAL A 145 18.25 -1.29 7.18
CA VAL A 145 17.22 -0.46 6.52
C VAL A 145 17.41 -0.41 5.00
N LYS A 146 18.65 -0.45 4.52
CA LYS A 146 18.92 -0.50 3.08
C LYS A 146 18.37 -1.78 2.44
N GLU A 147 18.55 -2.94 3.07
CA GLU A 147 17.99 -4.20 2.59
C GLU A 147 16.45 -4.20 2.61
N PHE A 148 15.85 -3.53 3.59
CA PHE A 148 14.40 -3.30 3.65
C PHE A 148 13.91 -2.58 2.40
N PHE A 149 14.48 -1.43 2.05
CA PHE A 149 14.08 -0.67 0.85
C PHE A 149 14.39 -1.40 -0.44
N GLU A 150 15.53 -2.09 -0.52
CA GLU A 150 15.92 -2.86 -1.70
C GLU A 150 14.94 -4.02 -1.95
N ASN A 151 14.49 -4.73 -0.91
CA ASN A 151 13.52 -5.80 -1.08
C ASN A 151 12.12 -5.26 -1.40
N TYR A 152 11.71 -4.14 -0.81
CA TYR A 152 10.48 -3.46 -1.20
C TYR A 152 10.48 -3.12 -2.70
N ALA A 153 11.56 -2.55 -3.20
CA ALA A 153 11.68 -2.27 -4.64
C ALA A 153 11.75 -3.57 -5.48
N PHE A 154 12.32 -4.63 -4.93
CA PHE A 154 12.44 -5.91 -5.63
C PHE A 154 11.08 -6.59 -5.86
N VAL A 155 10.18 -6.58 -4.88
CA VAL A 155 8.86 -7.22 -5.01
C VAL A 155 7.96 -6.53 -6.04
N TRP A 156 8.17 -5.23 -6.31
CA TRP A 156 7.39 -4.47 -7.29
C TRP A 156 7.87 -4.59 -8.74
N ARG A 157 8.93 -5.38 -9.03
CA ARG A 157 9.42 -5.54 -10.39
C ARG A 157 8.44 -6.34 -11.23
N ARG A 158 7.94 -5.73 -12.30
CA ARG A 158 7.01 -6.35 -13.23
C ARG A 158 7.29 -5.95 -14.68
N ILE A 159 6.93 -6.83 -15.61
CA ILE A 159 6.85 -6.56 -17.04
C ILE A 159 5.39 -6.71 -17.45
N SER A 160 4.87 -5.72 -18.17
CA SER A 160 3.52 -5.74 -18.74
C SER A 160 3.58 -5.39 -20.22
N THR A 161 2.63 -5.90 -21.01
CA THR A 161 2.46 -5.41 -22.39
C THR A 161 1.82 -4.03 -22.37
N PRO A 162 2.03 -3.20 -23.43
CA PRO A 162 1.38 -1.89 -23.53
C PRO A 162 -0.15 -1.96 -23.42
N GLU A 163 -0.78 -2.96 -24.04
CA GLU A 163 -2.24 -3.16 -24.00
C GLU A 163 -2.75 -3.44 -22.59
N ASN A 164 -2.03 -4.30 -21.84
CA ASN A 164 -2.37 -4.61 -20.45
C ASN A 164 -2.21 -3.35 -19.58
N MET A 165 -1.11 -2.61 -19.76
CA MET A 165 -0.87 -1.37 -19.02
C MET A 165 -1.96 -0.33 -19.30
N ASN A 166 -2.32 -0.11 -20.56
CA ASN A 166 -3.39 0.83 -20.93
C ASN A 166 -4.73 0.43 -20.31
N THR A 167 -5.07 -0.86 -20.31
CA THR A 167 -6.31 -1.34 -19.68
C THR A 167 -6.28 -1.06 -18.18
N ARG A 168 -5.18 -1.37 -17.52
CA ARG A 168 -5.03 -1.13 -16.06
C ARG A 168 -5.14 0.35 -15.71
N LEU A 169 -4.51 1.25 -16.46
CA LEU A 169 -4.61 2.70 -16.22
C LEU A 169 -6.05 3.21 -16.22
N MET A 170 -6.96 2.55 -16.94
CA MET A 170 -8.37 2.95 -17.05
C MET A 170 -9.25 2.41 -15.92
N ILE A 171 -8.99 1.18 -15.44
CA ILE A 171 -9.96 0.47 -14.59
C ILE A 171 -9.38 -0.16 -13.32
N ASP A 172 -8.05 -0.29 -13.20
CA ASP A 172 -7.40 -0.92 -12.04
C ASP A 172 -7.26 0.12 -10.91
N PRO A 173 -7.76 -0.15 -9.70
CA PRO A 173 -7.54 0.73 -8.55
C PRO A 173 -6.07 0.75 -8.10
N HIS A 174 -5.24 -0.18 -8.57
CA HIS A 174 -3.82 -0.21 -8.26
C HIS A 174 -3.03 0.67 -9.23
N SER A 175 -2.18 1.51 -8.71
CA SER A 175 -1.16 2.19 -9.52
C SER A 175 -0.21 1.19 -10.20
N PRO A 176 0.39 1.51 -11.35
CA PRO A 176 1.48 0.72 -11.91
C PRO A 176 2.60 0.50 -10.89
N GLU A 177 3.23 -0.67 -10.94
CA GLU A 177 4.19 -1.13 -9.93
C GLU A 177 5.36 -0.16 -9.71
N ILE A 178 5.80 0.52 -10.76
CA ILE A 178 6.82 1.57 -10.65
C ILE A 178 6.39 2.70 -9.70
N PHE A 179 5.11 3.04 -9.68
CA PHE A 179 4.59 4.10 -8.80
C PHE A 179 4.17 3.57 -7.44
N ARG A 180 3.78 2.28 -7.32
CA ARG A 180 3.63 1.61 -6.03
C ARG A 180 4.95 1.56 -5.25
N CYS A 181 6.08 1.49 -5.96
CA CYS A 181 7.40 1.60 -5.37
C CYS A 181 7.85 3.06 -5.23
N ASN A 182 8.13 3.72 -6.35
CA ASN A 182 8.79 5.02 -6.38
C ASN A 182 7.90 6.14 -5.81
N GLY A 183 6.60 6.11 -6.10
CA GLY A 183 5.64 7.10 -5.60
C GLY A 183 5.46 7.06 -4.08
N VAL A 184 5.73 5.91 -3.45
CA VAL A 184 5.75 5.75 -2.00
C VAL A 184 7.09 6.23 -1.44
N LEU A 185 8.21 5.70 -1.95
CA LEU A 185 9.56 5.96 -1.43
C LEU A 185 9.92 7.45 -1.39
N VAL A 186 9.48 8.24 -2.36
CA VAL A 186 9.74 9.70 -2.37
C VAL A 186 9.09 10.46 -1.20
N ASN A 187 8.17 9.84 -0.46
CA ASN A 187 7.54 10.42 0.72
C ASN A 187 8.20 9.97 2.04
N ILE A 188 9.14 9.03 2.00
CA ILE A 188 9.79 8.47 3.20
C ILE A 188 11.07 9.25 3.53
N ASP A 189 11.09 9.94 4.67
CA ASP A 189 12.24 10.75 5.08
C ASP A 189 13.54 9.95 5.10
N LEU A 190 13.49 8.77 5.71
CA LEU A 190 14.66 7.90 5.86
C LEU A 190 15.19 7.35 4.53
N TYR A 191 14.32 7.17 3.51
CA TYR A 191 14.77 6.82 2.15
C TYR A 191 15.74 7.86 1.61
N HIS A 192 15.41 9.14 1.76
CA HIS A 192 16.26 10.23 1.30
C HIS A 192 17.61 10.29 2.05
N GLU A 193 17.61 9.95 3.34
CA GLU A 193 18.80 9.90 4.16
C GLU A 193 19.71 8.73 3.76
N VAL A 194 19.14 7.51 3.64
CA VAL A 194 19.87 6.28 3.30
C VAL A 194 20.49 6.34 1.90
N TYR A 195 19.80 6.96 0.94
CA TYR A 195 20.27 7.06 -0.45
C TYR A 195 20.87 8.42 -0.80
N GLU A 196 21.03 9.32 0.19
CA GLU A 196 21.64 10.65 0.05
C GLU A 196 21.08 11.44 -1.15
N THR A 197 19.77 11.35 -1.36
CA THR A 197 19.12 12.01 -2.50
C THR A 197 19.20 13.54 -2.36
N LYS A 198 19.37 14.21 -3.48
CA LYS A 198 19.59 15.67 -3.54
C LYS A 198 18.79 16.31 -4.67
N PRO A 199 18.60 17.64 -4.65
CA PRO A 199 17.94 18.35 -5.74
C PRO A 199 18.56 18.02 -7.11
N GLY A 200 17.70 17.62 -8.05
CA GLY A 200 18.08 17.17 -9.39
C GLY A 200 18.02 15.65 -9.59
N ASP A 201 18.00 14.85 -8.53
CA ASP A 201 17.75 13.42 -8.64
C ASP A 201 16.27 13.14 -8.92
N LEU A 202 15.98 12.14 -9.78
CA LEU A 202 14.60 11.78 -10.16
C LEU A 202 13.72 11.38 -8.97
N MET A 203 14.32 10.83 -7.94
CA MET A 203 13.65 10.36 -6.73
C MET A 203 13.74 11.38 -5.57
N TYR A 204 14.24 12.60 -5.83
CA TYR A 204 14.29 13.63 -4.80
C TYR A 204 12.93 14.31 -4.64
N LYS A 205 12.50 14.50 -3.40
CA LYS A 205 11.34 15.33 -3.03
C LYS A 205 11.69 16.14 -1.79
N VAL A 206 11.42 17.46 -1.83
CA VAL A 206 11.68 18.32 -0.67
C VAL A 206 10.83 17.88 0.53
N LYS A 207 11.38 18.02 1.72
CA LYS A 207 10.80 17.45 2.95
C LYS A 207 9.38 17.95 3.22
N GLU A 208 9.12 19.20 2.94
CA GLU A 208 7.84 19.89 3.17
C GLU A 208 6.72 19.39 2.24
N GLU A 209 7.09 18.79 1.11
CA GLU A 209 6.15 18.22 0.14
C GLU A 209 5.93 16.72 0.34
N ARG A 210 6.70 16.06 1.21
CA ARG A 210 6.53 14.64 1.50
C ARG A 210 5.21 14.40 2.21
N ILE A 211 4.47 13.44 1.74
CA ILE A 211 3.11 13.17 2.20
C ILE A 211 3.16 12.18 3.34
N LYS A 212 2.45 12.52 4.43
CA LYS A 212 2.20 11.64 5.57
C LYS A 212 0.69 11.61 5.82
N ILE A 213 0.12 10.42 5.81
CA ILE A 213 -1.32 10.24 6.07
C ILE A 213 -1.55 10.08 7.57
N TRP A 214 -0.71 9.28 8.21
CA TRP A 214 -0.76 8.97 9.65
C TRP A 214 0.38 9.64 10.41
#